data_9db6aac35e4ffa578c39b25eb745ccb8
#
_entry.id   9db6aac35e4ffa578c39b25eb745ccb8
#
_cell.length_a   1.000
_cell.length_b   1.000
_cell.length_c   1.000
_cell.angle_alpha   90.00
_cell.angle_beta   90.00
_cell.angle_gamma   90.00
#
_symmetry.space_group_name_H-M   'P 1'
#
loop_
_entity.id
_entity.type
_entity.pdbx_description
1 polymer ?
#
loop_
_entity_poly.entity_id
_entity_poly.type
_entity_poly.pdbx_seq_one_letter_code
_entity_poly.pdbx_strand_id
1 'polypeptide(L)'
;MKVHEAMGRDVHVVRPGDTIRNAAIIMSDFDVGMLPVTEGERLVGVITDRDMTIRAISRGKGPDTLVRDIMSAEVDYCFEDEDTDHAARTMAHQQVRRLPVVNRDRRLVGILSLGDLTLQAASPPSRQRRP
;
A
#
# COMPACT_ATOMS: atom_id res chain seq x y z
N MET A 1 8.13 3.03 19.00
CA MET A 1 8.76 3.21 17.67
C MET A 1 7.79 3.93 16.76
N LYS A 2 8.27 4.88 16.02
CA LYS A 2 7.44 5.61 15.08
C LYS A 2 7.37 4.90 13.73
N VAL A 3 6.26 5.09 13.03
CA VAL A 3 6.03 4.46 11.74
C VAL A 3 7.16 4.77 10.76
N HIS A 4 7.65 6.02 10.72
CA HIS A 4 8.72 6.37 9.77
C HIS A 4 10.03 5.62 10.02
N GLU A 5 10.20 5.04 11.21
CA GLU A 5 11.39 4.25 11.52
C GLU A 5 11.29 2.82 10.99
N ALA A 6 10.08 2.33 10.74
CA ALA A 6 9.86 0.95 10.31
C ALA A 6 9.45 0.83 8.84
N MET A 7 8.90 1.87 8.24
CA MET A 7 8.32 1.81 6.90
C MET A 7 9.36 1.68 5.80
N GLY A 8 8.95 1.10 4.66
CA GLY A 8 9.73 1.15 3.44
C GLY A 8 9.44 2.46 2.71
N ARG A 9 10.46 3.04 2.09
CA ARG A 9 10.34 4.33 1.39
C ARG A 9 10.31 4.19 -0.12
N ASP A 10 10.63 3.00 -0.64
CA ASP A 10 10.60 2.74 -2.07
C ASP A 10 9.21 2.26 -2.44
N VAL A 11 8.35 3.19 -2.79
CA VAL A 11 6.93 2.91 -3.01
C VAL A 11 6.62 2.99 -4.50
N HIS A 12 6.02 1.93 -5.03
CA HIS A 12 5.53 1.90 -6.39
C HIS A 12 4.08 2.36 -6.40
N VAL A 13 3.77 3.32 -7.24
CA VAL A 13 2.44 3.94 -7.28
C VAL A 13 1.89 3.93 -8.70
N VAL A 14 0.59 4.14 -8.82
CA VAL A 14 -0.07 4.40 -10.09
C VAL A 14 -0.91 5.67 -9.94
N ARG A 15 -1.33 6.21 -11.07
CA ARG A 15 -2.18 7.39 -11.11
C ARG A 15 -3.60 7.00 -11.51
N PRO A 16 -4.59 7.81 -11.18
CA PRO A 16 -5.98 7.49 -11.54
C PRO A 16 -6.20 7.26 -13.04
N GLY A 17 -5.43 7.94 -13.88
CA GLY A 17 -5.54 7.82 -15.34
C GLY A 17 -4.75 6.67 -15.95
N ASP A 18 -4.00 5.92 -15.16
CA ASP A 18 -3.29 4.75 -15.66
C ASP A 18 -4.28 3.62 -15.90
N THR A 19 -3.90 2.65 -16.74
CA THR A 19 -4.72 1.47 -16.99
C THR A 19 -4.48 0.43 -15.93
N ILE A 20 -5.45 -0.47 -15.76
CA ILE A 20 -5.26 -1.59 -14.84
C ILE A 20 -4.22 -2.57 -15.37
N ARG A 21 -3.98 -2.62 -16.68
CA ARG A 21 -2.86 -3.39 -17.23
C ARG A 21 -1.55 -2.86 -16.66
N ASN A 22 -1.35 -1.54 -16.68
CA ASN A 22 -0.13 -0.95 -16.13
C ASN A 22 0.04 -1.30 -14.65
N ALA A 23 -1.04 -1.19 -13.89
CA ALA A 23 -1.01 -1.56 -12.48
C ALA A 23 -0.66 -3.04 -12.29
N ALA A 24 -1.24 -3.91 -13.11
CA ALA A 24 -0.96 -5.35 -13.03
C ALA A 24 0.50 -5.67 -13.34
N ILE A 25 1.09 -4.97 -14.31
CA ILE A 25 2.50 -5.16 -14.66
C ILE A 25 3.39 -4.79 -13.48
N ILE A 26 3.10 -3.66 -12.84
CA ILE A 26 3.87 -3.23 -11.67
C ILE A 26 3.72 -4.24 -10.53
N MET A 27 2.51 -4.72 -10.28
CA MET A 27 2.28 -5.75 -9.27
C MET A 27 3.08 -7.02 -9.54
N SER A 28 3.13 -7.42 -10.82
CA SER A 28 3.88 -8.60 -11.23
C SER A 28 5.37 -8.40 -11.06
N ASP A 29 5.88 -7.25 -11.51
CA ASP A 29 7.31 -6.98 -11.48
C ASP A 29 7.87 -6.88 -10.07
N PHE A 30 7.09 -6.37 -9.14
CA PHE A 30 7.55 -6.15 -7.76
C PHE A 30 6.90 -7.08 -6.74
N ASP A 31 6.09 -8.02 -7.22
CA ASP A 31 5.44 -9.04 -6.38
C ASP A 31 4.65 -8.41 -5.23
N VAL A 32 3.81 -7.45 -5.59
CA VAL A 32 2.92 -6.80 -4.62
C VAL A 32 1.48 -6.90 -5.10
N GLY A 33 0.55 -6.98 -4.18
CA GLY A 33 -0.87 -7.09 -4.49
C GLY A 33 -1.66 -5.80 -4.26
N MET A 34 -0.97 -4.72 -3.89
CA MET A 34 -1.62 -3.45 -3.61
C MET A 34 -0.70 -2.32 -4.06
N LEU A 35 -1.28 -1.31 -4.71
CA LEU A 35 -0.55 -0.12 -5.10
C LEU A 35 -1.32 1.10 -4.62
N PRO A 36 -0.63 2.06 -3.98
CA PRO A 36 -1.25 3.35 -3.72
C PRO A 36 -1.51 4.07 -5.04
N VAL A 37 -2.58 4.83 -5.07
CA VAL A 37 -2.93 5.68 -6.20
C VAL A 37 -2.72 7.12 -5.77
N THR A 38 -1.92 7.86 -6.54
CA THR A 38 -1.57 9.24 -6.18
C THR A 38 -1.89 10.20 -7.30
N GLU A 39 -2.21 11.45 -6.92
CA GLU A 39 -2.24 12.58 -7.83
C GLU A 39 -1.14 13.52 -7.36
N GLY A 40 -0.10 13.68 -8.17
CA GLY A 40 1.12 14.28 -7.69
C GLY A 40 1.69 13.39 -6.60
N GLU A 41 1.89 13.95 -5.40
CA GLU A 41 2.36 13.19 -4.25
C GLU A 41 1.23 12.82 -3.28
N ARG A 42 0.01 13.24 -3.59
CA ARG A 42 -1.11 13.08 -2.68
C ARG A 42 -1.77 11.73 -2.86
N LEU A 43 -1.97 11.02 -1.76
CA LEU A 43 -2.66 9.73 -1.77
C LEU A 43 -4.15 9.96 -2.02
N VAL A 44 -4.70 9.34 -3.06
CA VAL A 44 -6.12 9.49 -3.42
C VAL A 44 -6.87 8.16 -3.44
N GLY A 45 -6.16 7.05 -3.34
CA GLY A 45 -6.81 5.74 -3.33
C GLY A 45 -5.81 4.62 -3.24
N VAL A 46 -6.31 3.40 -3.29
CA VAL A 46 -5.50 2.20 -3.46
C VAL A 46 -6.17 1.30 -4.48
N ILE A 47 -5.38 0.51 -5.18
CA ILE A 47 -5.88 -0.53 -6.06
C ILE A 47 -5.19 -1.84 -5.71
N THR A 48 -5.98 -2.92 -5.67
CA THR A 48 -5.47 -4.23 -5.33
C THR A 48 -5.72 -5.21 -6.47
N ASP A 49 -5.01 -6.33 -6.44
CA ASP A 49 -5.25 -7.43 -7.37
C ASP A 49 -6.67 -7.97 -7.22
N ARG A 50 -7.22 -7.96 -6.01
CA ARG A 50 -8.61 -8.33 -5.78
C ARG A 50 -9.56 -7.35 -6.47
N ASP A 51 -9.29 -6.05 -6.43
CA ASP A 51 -10.11 -5.06 -7.14
C ASP A 51 -10.16 -5.37 -8.63
N MET A 52 -9.01 -5.70 -9.21
CA MET A 52 -8.95 -6.04 -10.64
C MET A 52 -9.79 -7.26 -10.98
N THR A 53 -9.75 -8.27 -10.14
CA THR A 53 -10.51 -9.49 -10.35
C THR A 53 -12.01 -9.26 -10.17
N ILE A 54 -12.40 -8.63 -9.07
CA ILE A 54 -13.80 -8.52 -8.68
C ILE A 54 -14.52 -7.36 -9.39
N ARG A 55 -13.84 -6.23 -9.53
CA ARG A 55 -14.46 -5.02 -10.08
C ARG A 55 -14.23 -4.82 -11.56
N ALA A 56 -13.24 -5.52 -12.12
CA ALA A 56 -12.96 -5.40 -13.55
C ALA A 56 -13.24 -6.70 -14.29
N ILE A 57 -12.49 -7.74 -14.04
CA ILE A 57 -12.59 -8.98 -14.80
C ILE A 57 -13.98 -9.61 -14.69
N SER A 58 -14.50 -9.73 -13.46
CA SER A 58 -15.81 -10.36 -13.25
C SER A 58 -16.95 -9.58 -13.87
N ARG A 59 -16.74 -8.31 -14.16
CA ARG A 59 -17.75 -7.44 -14.78
C ARG A 59 -17.52 -7.20 -16.26
N GLY A 60 -16.61 -7.97 -16.87
CA GLY A 60 -16.35 -7.88 -18.29
C GLY A 60 -15.53 -6.69 -18.73
N LYS A 61 -14.87 -5.99 -17.79
CA LYS A 61 -14.03 -4.87 -18.14
C LYS A 61 -12.65 -5.36 -18.55
N GLY A 62 -12.10 -4.74 -19.57
CA GLY A 62 -10.82 -5.14 -20.15
C GLY A 62 -9.62 -4.42 -19.54
N PRO A 63 -8.42 -4.74 -20.04
CA PRO A 63 -7.17 -4.23 -19.48
C PRO A 63 -6.96 -2.72 -19.65
N ASP A 64 -7.69 -2.09 -20.54
CA ASP A 64 -7.60 -0.64 -20.77
C ASP A 64 -8.51 0.16 -19.83
N THR A 65 -9.21 -0.52 -18.93
CA THR A 65 -9.98 0.14 -17.87
C THR A 65 -9.05 1.00 -17.02
N LEU A 66 -9.51 2.18 -16.65
CA LEU A 66 -8.67 3.09 -15.88
C LEU A 66 -8.69 2.72 -14.40
N VAL A 67 -7.57 2.95 -13.74
CA VAL A 67 -7.42 2.70 -12.31
C VAL A 67 -8.52 3.40 -11.52
N ARG A 68 -8.85 4.65 -11.88
CA ARG A 68 -9.88 5.42 -11.15
C ARG A 68 -11.25 4.75 -11.14
N ASP A 69 -11.52 3.89 -12.12
CA ASP A 69 -12.84 3.27 -12.24
C ASP A 69 -13.01 2.07 -11.33
N ILE A 70 -11.92 1.52 -10.82
CA ILE A 70 -12.00 0.33 -9.97
C ILE A 70 -11.25 0.45 -8.64
N MET A 71 -10.49 1.50 -8.43
CA MET A 71 -9.76 1.72 -7.18
C MET A 71 -10.73 1.98 -6.03
N SER A 72 -10.23 1.82 -4.81
CA SER A 72 -10.94 2.25 -3.62
C SER A 72 -10.44 3.64 -3.23
N ALA A 73 -11.36 4.59 -3.09
CA ALA A 73 -11.02 5.95 -2.66
C ALA A 73 -11.02 6.06 -1.13
N GLU A 74 -11.70 5.14 -0.45
CA GLU A 74 -11.67 5.10 0.99
C GLU A 74 -10.48 4.26 1.41
N VAL A 75 -9.42 4.93 1.85
CA VAL A 75 -8.13 4.30 2.07
C VAL A 75 -7.83 4.30 3.55
N ASP A 76 -7.50 3.13 4.08
CA ASP A 76 -6.87 3.05 5.39
C ASP A 76 -5.41 3.43 5.21
N TYR A 77 -4.92 4.30 6.08
CA TYR A 77 -3.53 4.75 6.04
C TYR A 77 -3.08 5.08 7.45
N CYS A 78 -1.78 5.30 7.61
CA CYS A 78 -1.26 5.81 8.88
C CYS A 78 -0.36 7.00 8.61
N PHE A 79 -0.14 7.79 9.66
CA PHE A 79 0.78 8.92 9.58
C PHE A 79 2.18 8.46 9.95
N GLU A 80 3.19 9.07 9.33
CA GLU A 80 4.57 8.70 9.59
C GLU A 80 5.00 8.93 11.03
N ASP A 81 4.34 9.85 11.72
CA ASP A 81 4.67 10.19 13.11
C ASP A 81 3.82 9.42 14.14
N GLU A 82 2.97 8.49 13.69
CA GLU A 82 2.25 7.63 14.61
C GLU A 82 3.16 6.56 15.21
N ASP A 83 2.71 6.01 16.33
CA ASP A 83 3.40 4.87 16.92
C ASP A 83 3.03 3.60 16.15
N THR A 84 4.00 2.70 16.01
CA THR A 84 3.78 1.44 15.28
C THR A 84 2.73 0.57 15.94
N ASP A 85 2.55 0.66 17.26
CA ASP A 85 1.51 -0.10 17.94
C ASP A 85 0.11 0.29 17.45
N HIS A 86 -0.11 1.58 17.22
CA HIS A 86 -1.38 2.05 16.70
C HIS A 86 -1.61 1.57 15.27
N ALA A 87 -0.57 1.64 14.44
CA ALA A 87 -0.65 1.15 13.06
C ALA A 87 -0.93 -0.35 13.01
N ALA A 88 -0.31 -1.12 13.91
CA ALA A 88 -0.55 -2.56 13.99
C ALA A 88 -2.02 -2.86 14.34
N ARG A 89 -2.59 -2.09 15.24
CA ARG A 89 -4.01 -2.24 15.58
C ARG A 89 -4.92 -1.92 14.41
N THR A 90 -4.57 -0.89 13.63
CA THR A 90 -5.33 -0.54 12.43
C THR A 90 -5.29 -1.69 11.42
N MET A 91 -4.11 -2.27 11.19
CA MET A 91 -3.98 -3.40 10.28
C MET A 91 -4.83 -4.58 10.74
N ALA A 92 -4.79 -4.90 12.03
CA ALA A 92 -5.56 -6.01 12.58
C ALA A 92 -7.06 -5.75 12.47
N HIS A 93 -7.50 -4.54 12.80
CA HIS A 93 -8.90 -4.17 12.78
C HIS A 93 -9.46 -4.19 11.35
N GLN A 94 -8.69 -3.68 10.40
CA GLN A 94 -9.11 -3.62 8.99
C GLN A 94 -8.76 -4.88 8.22
N GLN A 95 -8.07 -5.82 8.85
CA GLN A 95 -7.67 -7.09 8.22
C GLN A 95 -6.82 -6.86 6.97
N VAL A 96 -5.91 -5.91 7.06
CA VAL A 96 -4.95 -5.61 5.99
C VAL A 96 -3.54 -5.83 6.49
N ARG A 97 -2.62 -6.11 5.59
CA ARG A 97 -1.23 -6.40 5.92
C ARG A 97 -0.28 -5.28 5.54
N ARG A 98 -0.78 -4.25 4.88
CA ARG A 98 0.00 -3.10 4.46
C ARG A 98 -0.84 -1.85 4.59
N LEU A 99 -0.20 -0.75 4.93
CA LEU A 99 -0.84 0.56 4.99
C LEU A 99 0.04 1.56 4.27
N PRO A 100 -0.54 2.37 3.41
CA PRO A 100 0.15 3.57 2.93
C PRO A 100 0.46 4.47 4.12
N VAL A 101 1.63 5.09 4.08
CA VAL A 101 2.06 6.03 5.11
C VAL A 101 2.11 7.42 4.50
N VAL A 102 1.46 8.36 5.17
CA VAL A 102 1.40 9.75 4.70
C VAL A 102 1.98 10.68 5.77
N ASN A 103 2.40 11.86 5.32
CA ASN A 103 2.74 12.93 6.25
C ASN A 103 1.47 13.72 6.59
N ARG A 104 1.61 14.79 7.38
CA ARG A 104 0.45 15.58 7.81
C ARG A 104 -0.19 16.38 6.68
N ASP A 105 0.49 16.54 5.55
CA ASP A 105 -0.07 17.13 4.34
C ASP A 105 -0.73 16.10 3.43
N ARG A 106 -0.86 14.86 3.89
CA ARG A 106 -1.49 13.77 3.14
C ARG A 106 -0.68 13.33 1.93
N ARG A 107 0.61 13.62 1.90
CA ARG A 107 1.51 13.14 0.85
C ARG A 107 2.01 11.76 1.21
N LEU A 108 2.06 10.89 0.23
CA LEU A 108 2.55 9.52 0.42
C LEU A 108 4.05 9.56 0.66
N VAL A 109 4.51 8.97 1.75
CA VAL A 109 5.92 8.95 2.12
C VAL A 109 6.48 7.55 2.29
N GLY A 110 5.64 6.52 2.36
CA GLY A 110 6.12 5.16 2.54
C GLY A 110 5.00 4.15 2.55
N ILE A 111 5.39 2.89 2.76
CA ILE A 111 4.48 1.76 2.99
C ILE A 111 4.94 1.06 4.25
N LEU A 112 3.99 0.75 5.12
CA LEU A 112 4.25 -0.03 6.30
C LEU A 112 3.59 -1.40 6.10
N SER A 113 4.37 -2.47 6.26
CA SER A 113 3.83 -3.83 6.17
C SER A 113 3.83 -4.49 7.54
N LEU A 114 2.97 -5.50 7.68
CA LEU A 114 2.97 -6.30 8.89
C LEU A 114 4.32 -6.97 9.11
N GLY A 115 4.97 -7.38 8.01
CA GLY A 115 6.32 -7.95 8.06
C GLY A 115 7.35 -6.98 8.62
N ASP A 116 7.24 -5.69 8.29
CA ASP A 116 8.14 -4.68 8.84
C ASP A 116 8.03 -4.61 10.36
N LEU A 117 6.82 -4.67 10.88
CA LEU A 117 6.58 -4.62 12.33
C LEU A 117 7.09 -5.87 13.02
N THR A 118 6.86 -7.03 12.42
CA THR A 118 7.34 -8.29 12.96
C THR A 118 8.85 -8.33 12.99
N LEU A 119 9.50 -7.87 11.92
CA LEU A 119 10.94 -7.83 11.85
C LEU A 119 11.54 -6.92 12.90
N GLN A 120 10.96 -5.73 13.07
CA GLN A 120 11.44 -4.79 14.08
C GLN A 120 11.27 -5.34 15.49
N ALA A 121 10.14 -5.99 15.76
CA ALA A 121 9.88 -6.55 17.07
C ALA A 121 10.80 -7.73 17.38
N ALA A 122 11.14 -8.52 16.37
CA ALA A 122 11.99 -9.68 16.56
C ALA A 122 13.46 -9.32 16.65
N SER A 123 13.83 -8.15 16.18
CA SER A 123 15.18 -7.84 16.02
C SER A 123 15.75 -7.27 17.16
N PRO A 124 16.26 -7.79 18.02
CA PRO A 124 17.18 -7.17 18.69
C PRO A 124 18.25 -7.31 17.87
N PRO A 125 18.79 -7.27 17.70
CA PRO A 125 19.77 -7.17 17.00
C PRO A 125 19.97 -8.07 16.02
N SER A 126 19.89 -8.44 15.61
CA SER A 126 20.31 -9.14 14.75
C SER A 126 19.87 -9.48 13.67
N ARG A 127 19.88 -9.34 13.33
CA ARG A 127 19.57 -9.69 12.49
C ARG A 127 19.93 -10.33 11.64
N GLN A 128 20.11 -10.69 11.57
CA GLN A 128 20.43 -11.41 10.87
C GLN A 128 19.77 -12.29 10.33
N ARG A 129 19.22 -12.42 10.08
CA ARG A 129 18.60 -13.19 9.61
C ARG A 129 18.06 -13.10 8.49
N ARG A 130 18.04 -12.88 7.81
CA ARG A 130 17.64 -12.92 6.87
C ARG A 130 17.62 -13.10 6.05
N PRO A 131 17.36 -13.27 5.61
CA PRO A 131 17.06 -13.49 4.72
C PRO A 131 16.48 -13.37 4.34
#